data_8a97294936d26a906fd56277c046aab5
#
_entry.id   8a97294936d26a906fd56277c046aab5
#
_cell.length_a   1.000
_cell.length_b   1.000
_cell.length_c   1.000
_cell.angle_alpha   90.00
_cell.angle_beta   90.00
_cell.angle_gamma   90.00
#
_symmetry.space_group_name_H-M   'P 1'
#
loop_
_entity.id
_entity.type
_entity.pdbx_description
1 polymer ?
#
loop_
_entity_poly.entity_id
_entity_poly.type
_entity_poly.pdbx_seq_one_letter_code
_entity_poly.pdbx_strand_id
1 'polypeptide(L)'
;MGPLKGLKVIEMAGIGPAPFCGMILADMGADVISVDKITSAGRGSDSDIASRGKKSITVDIRKQEGQNIVKKLIKEADILIEGFRPGVMEKNNLGPDVLLKINKKLIYGRMTGWGQFGPLSNAAGHDINYISLSGVLGAIGKKDEPPPPPLNLIGDFGGGGMLLALGICAALNTVNKEGTGQVIDAAMTEGSALLMSMMYGMLNAGIWNDSRESNLLDGAAHFYGCYECKDGKFVSIGSIEPQFYSLLREKMNLSDDIFDSQMDKKSWKNLRLNLETRFREKSRDEWCEIMEGTDICFAPVLSMTCLLYTSPSPRDSGK
;
A
#
# COMPACT_ATOMS: atom_id res chain seq x y z
N MET A 1 17.66 -16.18 8.06
CA MET A 1 18.30 -14.88 8.42
C MET A 1 17.88 -13.87 7.38
N GLY A 2 17.35 -12.71 7.81
CA GLY A 2 16.91 -11.67 6.89
C GLY A 2 18.07 -10.77 6.41
N PRO A 3 17.88 -10.04 5.30
CA PRO A 3 18.89 -9.17 4.69
C PRO A 3 19.30 -8.00 5.61
N LEU A 4 18.47 -7.61 6.58
CA LEU A 4 18.76 -6.52 7.51
C LEU A 4 19.24 -7.00 8.89
N LYS A 5 19.68 -8.26 8.98
CA LYS A 5 20.22 -8.80 10.25
C LYS A 5 21.38 -7.96 10.74
N GLY A 6 21.33 -7.58 12.02
CA GLY A 6 22.37 -6.77 12.69
C GLY A 6 22.09 -5.26 12.67
N LEU A 7 21.13 -4.80 11.89
CA LEU A 7 20.70 -3.40 11.94
C LEU A 7 19.77 -3.14 13.12
N LYS A 8 19.96 -2.03 13.78
CA LYS A 8 19.18 -1.57 14.93
C LYS A 8 18.27 -0.41 14.50
N VAL A 9 16.99 -0.58 14.68
CA VAL A 9 15.96 0.41 14.35
C VAL A 9 15.30 0.91 15.62
N ILE A 10 15.24 2.21 15.79
CA ILE A 10 14.41 2.86 16.80
C ILE A 10 13.17 3.41 16.11
N GLU A 11 12.01 2.94 16.53
CA GLU A 11 10.72 3.40 16.02
C GLU A 11 10.02 4.23 17.10
N MET A 12 9.70 5.48 16.80
CA MET A 12 8.83 6.28 17.67
C MET A 12 7.39 5.80 17.44
N ALA A 13 6.80 5.23 18.47
CA ALA A 13 5.48 4.60 18.38
C ALA A 13 4.40 5.56 17.84
N GLY A 14 3.60 5.06 16.95
CA GLY A 14 2.53 5.76 16.27
C GLY A 14 1.43 4.82 15.81
N ILE A 15 0.71 5.22 14.78
CA ILE A 15 -0.32 4.42 14.10
C ILE A 15 -0.07 4.44 12.59
N GLY A 16 -0.55 3.41 11.88
CA GLY A 16 -0.57 3.37 10.42
C GLY A 16 0.82 3.15 9.78
N PRO A 17 1.28 4.08 8.92
CA PRO A 17 2.39 3.83 8.01
C PRO A 17 3.76 3.68 8.66
N ALA A 18 4.06 4.43 9.73
CA ALA A 18 5.36 4.33 10.39
C ALA A 18 5.56 2.98 11.10
N PRO A 19 4.61 2.49 11.93
CA PRO A 19 4.67 1.12 12.46
C PRO A 19 4.68 0.04 11.37
N PHE A 20 3.99 0.23 10.26
CA PHE A 20 4.03 -0.69 9.13
C PHE A 20 5.43 -0.76 8.51
N CYS A 21 6.10 0.39 8.32
CA CYS A 21 7.49 0.43 7.89
C CYS A 21 8.41 -0.35 8.84
N GLY A 22 8.31 -0.10 10.15
CA GLY A 22 9.10 -0.80 11.16
C GLY A 22 8.85 -2.31 11.17
N MET A 23 7.61 -2.76 10.96
CA MET A 23 7.25 -4.17 10.81
C MET A 23 7.97 -4.80 9.60
N ILE A 24 7.97 -4.12 8.45
CA ILE A 24 8.68 -4.61 7.26
C ILE A 24 10.17 -4.79 7.54
N LEU A 25 10.80 -3.81 8.21
CA LEU A 25 12.22 -3.91 8.56
C LEU A 25 12.48 -5.05 9.55
N ALA A 26 11.57 -5.27 10.52
CA ALA A 26 11.64 -6.40 11.44
C ALA A 26 11.51 -7.75 10.72
N ASP A 27 10.56 -7.89 9.80
CA ASP A 27 10.37 -9.08 8.95
C ASP A 27 11.63 -9.37 8.10
N MET A 28 12.37 -8.33 7.69
CA MET A 28 13.65 -8.45 7.00
C MET A 28 14.83 -8.72 7.94
N GLY A 29 14.60 -8.85 9.24
CA GLY A 29 15.60 -9.28 10.22
C GLY A 29 16.28 -8.18 11.03
N ALA A 30 15.86 -6.92 10.92
CA ALA A 30 16.33 -5.84 11.77
C ALA A 30 15.87 -6.00 13.23
N ASP A 31 16.67 -5.54 14.21
CA ASP A 31 16.31 -5.45 15.63
C ASP A 31 15.59 -4.13 15.87
N VAL A 32 14.25 -4.17 15.93
CA VAL A 32 13.39 -3.00 16.06
C VAL A 32 12.96 -2.79 17.50
N ILE A 33 13.20 -1.60 18.04
CA ILE A 33 12.73 -1.17 19.35
C ILE A 33 11.73 -0.03 19.17
N SER A 34 10.47 -0.29 19.53
CA SER A 34 9.42 0.73 19.60
C SER A 34 9.53 1.53 20.90
N VAL A 35 9.54 2.85 20.77
CA VAL A 35 9.54 3.79 21.89
C VAL A 35 8.11 4.29 22.09
N ASP A 36 7.43 3.70 23.06
CA ASP A 36 6.03 3.93 23.36
C ASP A 36 5.79 5.03 24.39
N LYS A 37 4.58 5.57 24.42
CA LYS A 37 4.14 6.45 25.49
C LYS A 37 3.89 5.64 26.76
N ILE A 38 4.14 6.26 27.94
CA ILE A 38 3.86 5.63 29.25
C ILE A 38 2.40 5.17 29.38
N THR A 39 1.47 5.94 28.80
CA THR A 39 0.04 5.60 28.76
C THR A 39 -0.30 4.35 27.95
N SER A 40 0.62 3.87 27.13
CA SER A 40 0.50 2.64 26.35
C SER A 40 1.13 1.43 27.02
N ALA A 41 1.77 1.61 28.18
CA ALA A 41 2.41 0.50 28.91
C ALA A 41 1.38 -0.60 29.27
N GLY A 42 1.70 -1.85 28.91
CA GLY A 42 0.84 -3.00 29.15
C GLY A 42 -0.42 -3.07 28.26
N ARG A 43 -0.54 -2.24 27.23
CA ARG A 43 -1.66 -2.24 26.28
C ARG A 43 -1.34 -2.93 24.95
N GLY A 44 -0.31 -3.75 24.90
CA GLY A 44 -0.06 -4.60 23.74
C GLY A 44 -1.28 -5.49 23.45
N SER A 45 -1.64 -5.64 22.19
CA SER A 45 -2.71 -6.52 21.75
C SER A 45 -2.13 -7.55 20.78
N ASP A 46 -2.49 -8.80 20.98
CA ASP A 46 -2.13 -9.89 20.04
C ASP A 46 -2.70 -9.65 18.64
N SER A 47 -3.70 -8.77 18.52
CA SER A 47 -4.27 -8.33 17.24
C SER A 47 -3.47 -7.21 16.55
N ASP A 48 -2.48 -6.62 17.21
CA ASP A 48 -1.62 -5.60 16.60
C ASP A 48 -0.49 -6.24 15.78
N ILE A 49 -0.83 -6.65 14.58
CA ILE A 49 0.08 -7.28 13.62
C ILE A 49 1.30 -6.40 13.30
N ALA A 50 1.15 -5.07 13.35
CA ALA A 50 2.25 -4.15 13.08
C ALA A 50 3.33 -4.16 14.15
N SER A 51 3.06 -4.69 15.32
CA SER A 51 4.02 -4.85 16.42
C SER A 51 4.84 -6.15 16.35
N ARG A 52 4.55 -7.05 15.41
CA ARG A 52 5.28 -8.33 15.30
C ARG A 52 6.78 -8.10 15.06
N GLY A 53 7.59 -8.95 15.71
CA GLY A 53 9.05 -8.91 15.57
C GLY A 53 9.74 -7.73 16.25
N LYS A 54 9.00 -6.89 16.98
CA LYS A 54 9.52 -5.71 17.67
C LYS A 54 9.63 -5.92 19.18
N LYS A 55 10.58 -5.22 19.80
CA LYS A 55 10.65 -4.99 21.24
C LYS A 55 10.04 -3.62 21.54
N SER A 56 9.59 -3.38 22.76
CA SER A 56 8.99 -2.10 23.16
C SER A 56 9.58 -1.61 24.48
N ILE A 57 9.76 -0.30 24.58
CA ILE A 57 10.04 0.41 25.81
C ILE A 57 9.09 1.60 25.94
N THR A 58 8.73 1.95 27.17
CA THR A 58 7.90 3.12 27.46
C THR A 58 8.75 4.28 27.96
N VAL A 59 8.66 5.43 27.25
CA VAL A 59 9.46 6.63 27.55
C VAL A 59 8.62 7.89 27.39
N ASP A 60 8.66 8.81 28.35
CA ASP A 60 8.08 10.15 28.18
C ASP A 60 9.12 11.12 27.57
N ILE A 61 9.08 11.25 26.25
CA ILE A 61 10.02 12.12 25.49
C ILE A 61 9.82 13.61 25.77
N ARG A 62 8.76 14.02 26.44
CA ARG A 62 8.57 15.43 26.86
C ARG A 62 9.48 15.78 28.05
N LYS A 63 9.98 14.79 28.77
CA LYS A 63 10.92 14.95 29.90
C LYS A 63 12.35 14.76 29.46
N GLN A 64 13.25 15.51 30.07
CA GLN A 64 14.69 15.47 29.75
C GLN A 64 15.29 14.05 29.91
N GLU A 65 14.87 13.33 30.93
CA GLU A 65 15.30 11.95 31.19
C GLU A 65 14.89 11.02 30.03
N GLY A 66 13.67 11.17 29.53
CA GLY A 66 13.18 10.42 28.38
C GLY A 66 13.93 10.75 27.09
N GLN A 67 14.20 12.02 26.84
CA GLN A 67 15.02 12.46 25.70
C GLN A 67 16.42 11.85 25.80
N ASN A 68 17.02 11.83 26.99
CA ASN A 68 18.34 11.24 27.21
C ASN A 68 18.37 9.73 26.95
N ILE A 69 17.28 9.01 27.29
CA ILE A 69 17.14 7.59 26.97
C ILE A 69 17.15 7.39 25.44
N VAL A 70 16.30 8.12 24.72
CA VAL A 70 16.24 8.03 23.26
C VAL A 70 17.61 8.38 22.64
N LYS A 71 18.27 9.44 23.09
CA LYS A 71 19.62 9.81 22.59
C LYS A 71 20.69 8.73 22.86
N LYS A 72 20.57 7.99 23.97
CA LYS A 72 21.45 6.82 24.22
C LYS A 72 21.19 5.69 23.22
N LEU A 73 19.92 5.39 22.92
CA LEU A 73 19.58 4.39 21.90
C LEU A 73 20.10 4.77 20.52
N ILE A 74 19.95 6.05 20.14
CA ILE A 74 20.39 6.59 18.83
C ILE A 74 21.90 6.49 18.63
N LYS A 75 22.71 6.52 19.67
CA LYS A 75 24.18 6.33 19.53
C LYS A 75 24.54 4.99 18.88
N GLU A 76 23.72 3.98 19.11
CA GLU A 76 23.94 2.60 18.66
C GLU A 76 22.96 2.17 17.55
N ALA A 77 22.06 3.05 17.14
CA ALA A 77 21.04 2.76 16.12
C ALA A 77 21.53 3.09 14.72
N ASP A 78 21.13 2.30 13.74
CA ASP A 78 21.36 2.59 12.33
C ASP A 78 20.23 3.44 11.74
N ILE A 79 19.00 3.24 12.25
CA ILE A 79 17.78 3.83 11.69
C ILE A 79 16.91 4.39 12.83
N LEU A 80 16.34 5.57 12.63
CA LEU A 80 15.21 6.09 13.39
C LEU A 80 14.01 6.25 12.46
N ILE A 81 12.83 5.80 12.90
CA ILE A 81 11.55 6.03 12.23
C ILE A 81 10.66 6.85 13.16
N GLU A 82 10.07 7.93 12.64
CA GLU A 82 9.04 8.69 13.36
C GLU A 82 7.88 9.05 12.43
N GLY A 83 6.68 9.18 13.01
CA GLY A 83 5.46 9.54 12.30
C GLY A 83 4.68 10.66 13.01
N PHE A 84 5.37 11.55 13.70
CA PHE A 84 4.74 12.69 14.37
C PHE A 84 4.49 13.84 13.38
N ARG A 85 3.66 14.79 13.81
CA ARG A 85 3.51 16.05 13.07
C ARG A 85 4.85 16.80 13.02
N PRO A 86 5.11 17.56 11.94
CA PRO A 86 6.31 18.38 11.82
C PRO A 86 6.56 19.23 13.07
N GLY A 87 7.82 19.31 13.50
CA GLY A 87 8.23 20.08 14.67
C GLY A 87 8.10 19.36 16.02
N VAL A 88 7.41 18.22 16.11
CA VAL A 88 7.25 17.51 17.40
C VAL A 88 8.57 16.94 17.90
N MET A 89 9.36 16.34 17.03
CA MET A 89 10.68 15.80 17.40
C MET A 89 11.67 16.93 17.73
N GLU A 90 11.63 18.00 16.97
CA GLU A 90 12.45 19.20 17.22
C GLU A 90 12.13 19.83 18.58
N LYS A 91 10.85 20.00 18.91
CA LYS A 91 10.39 20.53 20.21
C LYS A 91 10.85 19.68 21.38
N ASN A 92 11.05 18.39 21.18
CA ASN A 92 11.54 17.45 22.19
C ASN A 92 13.05 17.22 22.11
N ASN A 93 13.81 18.07 21.40
CA ASN A 93 15.27 17.96 21.29
C ASN A 93 15.73 16.62 20.67
N LEU A 94 14.90 16.04 19.79
CA LEU A 94 15.10 14.76 19.09
C LEU A 94 15.01 14.93 17.56
N GLY A 95 15.00 16.15 17.04
CA GLY A 95 15.00 16.42 15.62
C GLY A 95 16.31 16.03 14.91
N PRO A 96 16.30 16.00 13.56
CA PRO A 96 17.46 15.56 12.77
C PRO A 96 18.75 16.31 13.12
N ASP A 97 18.68 17.63 13.28
CA ASP A 97 19.85 18.48 13.60
C ASP A 97 20.55 18.07 14.90
N VAL A 98 19.82 17.51 15.85
CA VAL A 98 20.37 17.04 17.13
C VAL A 98 20.85 15.60 17.00
N LEU A 99 20.05 14.70 16.43
CA LEU A 99 20.37 13.28 16.44
C LEU A 99 21.47 12.91 15.43
N LEU A 100 21.57 13.59 14.30
CA LEU A 100 22.66 13.40 13.33
C LEU A 100 24.02 13.92 13.86
N LYS A 101 24.01 14.87 14.80
CA LYS A 101 25.26 15.25 15.51
C LYS A 101 25.72 14.18 16.50
N ILE A 102 24.77 13.43 17.08
CA ILE A 102 25.05 12.32 18.00
C ILE A 102 25.52 11.09 17.22
N ASN A 103 24.88 10.79 16.10
CA ASN A 103 25.20 9.67 15.23
C ASN A 103 25.18 10.12 13.77
N LYS A 104 26.35 10.37 13.20
CA LYS A 104 26.49 10.85 11.80
C LYS A 104 26.06 9.83 10.76
N LYS A 105 25.94 8.54 11.13
CA LYS A 105 25.52 7.46 10.23
C LYS A 105 24.03 7.18 10.30
N LEU A 106 23.28 7.86 11.19
CA LEU A 106 21.85 7.61 11.40
C LEU A 106 21.04 7.91 10.14
N ILE A 107 20.21 6.96 9.74
CA ILE A 107 19.15 7.19 8.74
C ILE A 107 17.90 7.62 9.52
N TYR A 108 17.47 8.86 9.27
CA TYR A 108 16.34 9.47 9.96
C TYR A 108 15.09 9.45 9.06
N GLY A 109 14.21 8.46 9.22
CA GLY A 109 12.98 8.33 8.45
C GLY A 109 11.82 9.11 9.07
N ARG A 110 11.23 10.02 8.33
CA ARG A 110 10.07 10.84 8.70
C ARG A 110 8.87 10.48 7.85
N MET A 111 7.80 10.05 8.49
CA MET A 111 6.53 9.71 7.86
C MET A 111 5.47 10.76 8.17
N THR A 112 4.95 11.39 7.14
CA THR A 112 3.87 12.38 7.27
C THR A 112 2.80 12.21 6.20
N GLY A 113 1.66 12.86 6.37
CA GLY A 113 0.63 12.92 5.33
C GLY A 113 0.99 13.90 4.22
N TRP A 114 1.49 15.08 4.59
CA TRP A 114 1.64 16.23 3.71
C TRP A 114 3.09 16.67 3.47
N GLY A 115 4.08 15.99 4.05
CA GLY A 115 5.47 16.42 4.07
C GLY A 115 5.80 17.31 5.28
N GLN A 116 7.10 17.59 5.45
CA GLN A 116 7.59 18.42 6.56
C GLN A 116 7.33 19.92 6.35
N PHE A 117 7.08 20.33 5.11
CA PHE A 117 6.93 21.72 4.70
C PHE A 117 5.65 21.93 3.89
N GLY A 118 5.30 23.17 3.68
CA GLY A 118 4.15 23.55 2.87
C GLY A 118 2.91 23.89 3.69
N PRO A 119 1.85 24.42 3.05
CA PRO A 119 0.68 24.99 3.73
C PRO A 119 -0.14 23.95 4.50
N LEU A 120 -0.08 22.68 4.13
CA LEU A 120 -0.82 21.59 4.76
C LEU A 120 0.00 20.81 5.79
N SER A 121 1.30 21.06 5.93
CA SER A 121 2.20 20.27 6.79
C SER A 121 1.71 20.10 8.24
N ASN A 122 1.02 21.11 8.78
CA ASN A 122 0.44 21.10 10.13
C ASN A 122 -1.04 20.71 10.16
N ALA A 123 -1.68 20.47 9.00
CA ALA A 123 -3.09 20.10 8.95
C ALA A 123 -3.28 18.62 9.33
N ALA A 124 -4.41 18.31 9.96
CA ALA A 124 -4.81 16.94 10.20
C ALA A 124 -5.26 16.28 8.88
N GLY A 125 -5.04 14.99 8.75
CA GLY A 125 -5.52 14.19 7.63
C GLY A 125 -5.33 12.70 7.90
N HIS A 126 -5.99 11.90 7.11
CA HIS A 126 -5.86 10.45 7.05
C HIS A 126 -5.68 10.00 5.60
N ASP A 127 -5.44 8.73 5.36
CA ASP A 127 -5.23 8.14 4.03
C ASP A 127 -6.13 8.77 2.96
N ILE A 128 -7.44 8.75 3.18
CA ILE A 128 -8.43 9.25 2.22
C ILE A 128 -8.20 10.70 1.80
N ASN A 129 -7.69 11.55 2.71
CA ASN A 129 -7.39 12.95 2.42
C ASN A 129 -6.12 13.08 1.57
N TYR A 130 -5.11 12.26 1.84
CA TYR A 130 -3.84 12.25 1.12
C TYR A 130 -4.04 11.77 -0.32
N ILE A 131 -4.79 10.67 -0.49
CA ILE A 131 -5.09 10.14 -1.83
C ILE A 131 -6.10 10.99 -2.61
N SER A 132 -6.90 11.83 -1.94
CA SER A 132 -7.77 12.80 -2.62
C SER A 132 -6.97 13.86 -3.37
N LEU A 133 -5.91 14.40 -2.75
CA LEU A 133 -5.10 15.45 -3.37
C LEU A 133 -4.06 14.92 -4.34
N SER A 134 -3.74 13.65 -4.29
CA SER A 134 -2.81 13.00 -5.23
C SER A 134 -3.48 12.49 -6.52
N GLY A 135 -4.79 12.72 -6.70
CA GLY A 135 -5.56 12.26 -7.86
C GLY A 135 -5.99 10.78 -7.83
N VAL A 136 -5.46 9.98 -6.89
CA VAL A 136 -5.76 8.54 -6.78
C VAL A 136 -7.24 8.29 -6.54
N LEU A 137 -7.82 8.94 -5.51
CA LEU A 137 -9.23 8.71 -5.16
C LEU A 137 -10.16 9.16 -6.27
N GLY A 138 -9.82 10.25 -6.97
CA GLY A 138 -10.58 10.74 -8.12
C GLY A 138 -10.62 9.77 -9.31
N ALA A 139 -9.68 8.84 -9.41
CA ALA A 139 -9.59 7.86 -10.49
C ALA A 139 -10.30 6.52 -10.18
N ILE A 140 -10.76 6.29 -8.94
CA ILE A 140 -11.29 5.01 -8.49
C ILE A 140 -12.82 5.06 -8.37
N GLY A 141 -13.50 4.00 -8.79
CA GLY A 141 -14.94 3.81 -8.63
C GLY A 141 -15.77 4.18 -9.83
N LYS A 142 -17.09 4.18 -9.67
CA LYS A 142 -18.06 4.46 -10.73
C LYS A 142 -18.17 5.96 -11.02
N LYS A 143 -18.52 6.28 -12.26
CA LYS A 143 -18.58 7.66 -12.76
C LYS A 143 -19.55 8.54 -11.99
N ASP A 144 -20.75 8.04 -11.72
CA ASP A 144 -21.87 8.82 -11.18
C ASP A 144 -22.07 8.60 -9.67
N GLU A 145 -21.09 8.00 -9.00
CA GLU A 145 -21.12 7.75 -7.56
C GLU A 145 -19.94 8.43 -6.86
N PRO A 146 -20.03 8.77 -5.57
CA PRO A 146 -18.85 9.16 -4.80
C PRO A 146 -17.77 8.07 -4.89
N PRO A 147 -16.48 8.44 -5.05
CA PRO A 147 -15.42 7.45 -5.12
C PRO A 147 -15.31 6.67 -3.80
N PRO A 148 -15.29 5.32 -3.85
CA PRO A 148 -15.16 4.50 -2.66
C PRO A 148 -13.73 4.57 -2.11
N PRO A 149 -13.55 4.66 -0.77
CA PRO A 149 -12.21 4.59 -0.18
C PRO A 149 -11.62 3.18 -0.38
N PRO A 150 -10.39 3.06 -0.92
CA PRO A 150 -9.74 1.77 -1.11
C PRO A 150 -9.07 1.27 0.18
N LEU A 151 -9.75 1.37 1.32
CA LEU A 151 -9.17 1.22 2.67
C LEU A 151 -8.06 2.26 2.88
N ASN A 152 -7.05 1.94 3.68
CA ASN A 152 -5.84 2.75 3.85
C ASN A 152 -4.61 2.11 3.17
N LEU A 153 -4.83 1.41 2.06
CA LEU A 153 -3.78 0.64 1.39
C LEU A 153 -2.87 1.52 0.54
N ILE A 154 -3.39 2.61 -0.02
CA ILE A 154 -2.66 3.41 -1.00
C ILE A 154 -1.87 4.53 -0.34
N GLY A 155 -2.49 5.34 0.52
CA GLY A 155 -1.80 6.44 1.20
C GLY A 155 -0.90 5.94 2.32
N ASP A 156 -1.49 5.29 3.34
CA ASP A 156 -0.75 4.85 4.51
C ASP A 156 0.30 3.78 4.17
N PHE A 157 -0.09 2.72 3.46
CA PHE A 157 0.79 1.57 3.29
C PHE A 157 1.62 1.63 2.01
N GLY A 158 1.01 1.78 0.83
CA GLY A 158 1.73 1.80 -0.45
C GLY A 158 2.61 3.03 -0.62
N GLY A 159 2.00 4.21 -0.61
CA GLY A 159 2.68 5.50 -0.78
C GLY A 159 3.42 5.98 0.47
N GLY A 160 3.05 5.47 1.65
CA GLY A 160 3.66 5.82 2.92
C GLY A 160 4.70 4.82 3.39
N GLY A 161 4.27 3.81 4.15
CA GLY A 161 5.15 2.89 4.87
C GLY A 161 6.10 2.08 3.97
N MET A 162 5.61 1.58 2.83
CA MET A 162 6.45 0.87 1.85
C MET A 162 7.50 1.80 1.23
N LEU A 163 7.10 3.01 0.84
CA LEU A 163 8.02 3.98 0.24
C LEU A 163 9.09 4.42 1.25
N LEU A 164 8.72 4.63 2.53
CA LEU A 164 9.70 4.92 3.58
C LEU A 164 10.68 3.76 3.77
N ALA A 165 10.18 2.51 3.79
CA ALA A 165 11.05 1.32 3.90
C ALA A 165 12.02 1.21 2.71
N LEU A 166 11.55 1.48 1.49
CA LEU A 166 12.41 1.55 0.30
C LEU A 166 13.48 2.64 0.43
N GLY A 167 13.08 3.85 0.86
CA GLY A 167 14.01 4.96 1.08
C GLY A 167 15.06 4.64 2.13
N ILE A 168 14.68 3.99 3.23
CA ILE A 168 15.62 3.52 4.26
C ILE A 168 16.62 2.51 3.69
N CYS A 169 16.13 1.49 2.96
CA CYS A 169 17.01 0.50 2.34
C CYS A 169 17.97 1.12 1.33
N ALA A 170 17.53 2.10 0.54
CA ALA A 170 18.38 2.84 -0.37
C ALA A 170 19.46 3.66 0.38
N ALA A 171 19.07 4.34 1.47
CA ALA A 171 19.97 5.12 2.29
C ALA A 171 21.06 4.29 2.99
N LEU A 172 20.77 3.02 3.34
CA LEU A 172 21.80 2.10 3.85
C LEU A 172 22.98 1.93 2.89
N ASN A 173 22.70 1.91 1.57
CA ASN A 173 23.76 1.85 0.58
C ASN A 173 24.66 3.12 0.59
N THR A 174 24.06 4.30 0.81
CA THR A 174 24.81 5.56 0.96
C THR A 174 25.67 5.54 2.23
N VAL A 175 25.08 5.13 3.36
CA VAL A 175 25.81 5.00 4.63
C VAL A 175 27.01 4.06 4.49
N ASN A 176 26.83 2.92 3.82
CA ASN A 176 27.91 1.94 3.61
C ASN A 176 29.05 2.49 2.73
N LYS A 177 28.74 3.32 1.73
CA LYS A 177 29.74 3.89 0.82
C LYS A 177 30.41 5.14 1.38
N GLU A 178 29.64 6.02 1.99
CA GLU A 178 30.08 7.38 2.35
C GLU A 178 30.26 7.57 3.87
N GLY A 179 29.75 6.65 4.67
CA GLY A 179 29.79 6.73 6.14
C GLY A 179 28.90 7.81 6.73
N THR A 180 27.98 8.38 5.95
CA THR A 180 27.11 9.49 6.36
C THR A 180 25.64 9.10 6.22
N GLY A 181 24.86 9.30 7.27
CA GLY A 181 23.42 9.13 7.29
C GLY A 181 22.68 10.30 6.63
N GLN A 182 21.37 10.18 6.51
CA GLN A 182 20.55 11.22 5.89
C GLN A 182 19.14 11.23 6.46
N VAL A 183 18.41 12.31 6.21
CA VAL A 183 16.98 12.43 6.50
C VAL A 183 16.19 11.98 5.27
N ILE A 184 15.17 11.15 5.51
CA ILE A 184 14.19 10.76 4.50
C ILE A 184 12.85 11.38 4.91
N ASP A 185 12.36 12.32 4.11
CA ASP A 185 11.01 12.88 4.26
C ASP A 185 10.06 12.12 3.32
N ALA A 186 9.23 11.27 3.88
CA ALA A 186 8.25 10.47 3.14
C ALA A 186 6.85 10.99 3.43
N ALA A 187 6.26 11.64 2.43
CA ALA A 187 4.89 12.13 2.50
C ALA A 187 3.93 11.18 1.78
N MET A 188 2.85 10.75 2.45
CA MET A 188 1.85 9.85 1.87
C MET A 188 1.20 10.43 0.61
N THR A 189 0.99 11.74 0.54
CA THR A 189 0.45 12.41 -0.66
C THR A 189 1.39 12.26 -1.85
N GLU A 190 2.69 12.49 -1.66
CA GLU A 190 3.71 12.38 -2.71
C GLU A 190 3.89 10.94 -3.16
N GLY A 191 3.96 10.01 -2.20
CA GLY A 191 4.08 8.59 -2.50
C GLY A 191 2.85 8.05 -3.24
N SER A 192 1.66 8.51 -2.90
CA SER A 192 0.43 8.15 -3.63
C SER A 192 0.45 8.69 -5.06
N ALA A 193 0.94 9.93 -5.26
CA ALA A 193 1.11 10.49 -6.60
C ALA A 193 2.15 9.69 -7.41
N LEU A 194 3.23 9.22 -6.78
CA LEU A 194 4.22 8.35 -7.43
C LEU A 194 3.59 7.04 -7.94
N LEU A 195 2.69 6.42 -7.17
CA LEU A 195 1.96 5.22 -7.59
C LEU A 195 1.08 5.46 -8.81
N MET A 196 0.63 6.70 -9.06
CA MET A 196 -0.16 7.10 -10.23
C MET A 196 0.69 7.42 -11.48
N SER A 197 2.01 7.24 -11.45
CA SER A 197 2.92 7.65 -12.54
C SER A 197 2.50 7.10 -13.91
N MET A 198 2.05 5.84 -13.98
CA MET A 198 1.58 5.24 -15.23
C MET A 198 0.31 5.93 -15.74
N MET A 199 -0.65 6.23 -14.87
CA MET A 199 -1.91 6.88 -15.21
C MET A 199 -1.67 8.31 -15.69
N TYR A 200 -0.79 9.06 -15.03
CA TYR A 200 -0.37 10.39 -15.50
C TYR A 200 0.34 10.33 -16.85
N GLY A 201 1.19 9.32 -17.07
CA GLY A 201 1.81 9.09 -18.37
C GLY A 201 0.79 8.84 -19.48
N MET A 202 -0.19 7.97 -19.22
CA MET A 202 -1.27 7.67 -20.15
C MET A 202 -2.19 8.88 -20.39
N LEU A 203 -2.48 9.68 -19.37
CA LEU A 203 -3.25 10.93 -19.51
C LEU A 203 -2.51 11.92 -20.42
N ASN A 204 -1.22 12.12 -20.20
CA ASN A 204 -0.39 13.00 -21.02
C ASN A 204 -0.29 12.50 -22.48
N ALA A 205 -0.32 11.20 -22.71
CA ALA A 205 -0.32 10.59 -24.03
C ALA A 205 -1.71 10.59 -24.72
N GLY A 206 -2.76 11.08 -24.05
CA GLY A 206 -4.13 11.12 -24.58
C GLY A 206 -4.82 9.75 -24.67
N ILE A 207 -4.30 8.73 -24.00
CA ILE A 207 -4.88 7.37 -23.95
C ILE A 207 -5.65 7.08 -22.67
N TRP A 208 -5.58 7.97 -21.69
CA TRP A 208 -6.39 7.95 -20.46
C TRP A 208 -7.32 9.16 -20.42
N ASN A 209 -8.58 8.95 -20.06
CA ASN A 209 -9.54 10.03 -19.84
C ASN A 209 -9.60 10.36 -18.34
N ASP A 210 -9.64 11.64 -17.99
CA ASP A 210 -9.84 12.09 -16.62
C ASP A 210 -11.33 11.99 -16.21
N SER A 211 -11.83 10.76 -16.30
CA SER A 211 -13.20 10.40 -15.92
C SER A 211 -13.23 8.92 -15.54
N ARG A 212 -13.82 8.60 -14.40
CA ARG A 212 -14.00 7.21 -13.95
C ARG A 212 -14.85 6.40 -14.93
N GLU A 213 -14.69 5.08 -14.91
CA GLU A 213 -15.38 4.14 -15.82
C GLU A 213 -15.30 4.52 -17.31
N SER A 214 -14.12 4.96 -17.74
CA SER A 214 -13.90 5.32 -19.14
C SER A 214 -12.56 4.81 -19.69
N ASN A 215 -11.84 4.04 -18.89
CA ASN A 215 -10.48 3.61 -19.17
C ASN A 215 -10.32 2.08 -19.08
N LEU A 216 -9.16 1.61 -19.51
CA LEU A 216 -8.86 0.19 -19.57
C LEU A 216 -8.87 -0.49 -18.18
N LEU A 217 -8.33 0.18 -17.15
CA LEU A 217 -8.07 -0.42 -15.84
C LEU A 217 -9.00 0.06 -14.73
N ASP A 218 -9.99 0.90 -15.05
CA ASP A 218 -10.91 1.50 -14.07
C ASP A 218 -12.29 0.83 -14.01
N GLY A 219 -12.43 -0.32 -14.66
CA GLY A 219 -13.67 -1.09 -14.69
C GLY A 219 -14.61 -0.76 -15.85
N ALA A 220 -14.26 0.15 -16.77
CA ALA A 220 -15.06 0.40 -17.97
C ALA A 220 -14.97 -0.75 -18.97
N ALA A 221 -13.76 -1.29 -19.17
CA ALA A 221 -13.55 -2.39 -20.10
C ALA A 221 -14.26 -3.66 -19.59
N HIS A 222 -15.06 -4.29 -20.46
CA HIS A 222 -15.80 -5.51 -20.11
C HIS A 222 -14.89 -6.69 -19.79
N PHE A 223 -13.68 -6.71 -20.31
CA PHE A 223 -12.68 -7.76 -20.07
C PHE A 223 -11.74 -7.48 -18.88
N TYR A 224 -11.97 -6.37 -18.16
CA TYR A 224 -11.20 -6.01 -16.95
C TYR A 224 -12.14 -5.50 -15.86
N GLY A 225 -12.53 -6.37 -14.96
CA GLY A 225 -13.46 -6.01 -13.88
C GLY A 225 -13.99 -7.18 -13.08
N CYS A 226 -14.88 -6.87 -12.13
CA CYS A 226 -15.55 -7.84 -11.30
C CYS A 226 -16.99 -8.06 -11.79
N TYR A 227 -17.47 -9.31 -11.61
CA TYR A 227 -18.80 -9.75 -12.01
C TYR A 227 -19.47 -10.56 -10.91
N GLU A 228 -20.78 -10.35 -10.74
CA GLU A 228 -21.61 -11.09 -9.82
C GLU A 228 -22.04 -12.42 -10.45
N CYS A 229 -21.90 -13.50 -9.68
CA CYS A 229 -22.33 -14.85 -10.05
C CYS A 229 -23.73 -15.15 -9.54
N LYS A 230 -24.31 -16.27 -9.99
CA LYS A 230 -25.65 -16.74 -9.62
C LYS A 230 -25.88 -16.83 -8.11
N ASP A 231 -24.85 -17.16 -7.35
CA ASP A 231 -24.88 -17.34 -5.89
C ASP A 231 -24.59 -16.03 -5.11
N GLY A 232 -24.58 -14.86 -5.79
CA GLY A 232 -24.31 -13.55 -5.19
C GLY A 232 -22.85 -13.32 -4.81
N LYS A 233 -21.96 -14.27 -5.10
CA LYS A 233 -20.51 -14.09 -4.95
C LYS A 233 -19.92 -13.45 -6.20
N PHE A 234 -18.64 -13.07 -6.15
CA PHE A 234 -18.00 -12.32 -7.22
C PHE A 234 -16.79 -13.07 -7.77
N VAL A 235 -16.52 -12.80 -9.05
CA VAL A 235 -15.31 -13.18 -9.76
C VAL A 235 -14.67 -11.94 -10.38
N SER A 236 -13.39 -12.01 -10.69
CA SER A 236 -12.66 -10.99 -11.44
C SER A 236 -12.06 -11.58 -12.70
N ILE A 237 -12.07 -10.80 -13.79
CA ILE A 237 -11.35 -11.11 -15.03
C ILE A 237 -10.44 -9.94 -15.40
N GLY A 238 -9.34 -10.27 -16.08
CA GLY A 238 -8.35 -9.30 -16.56
C GLY A 238 -7.78 -9.69 -17.92
N SER A 239 -8.62 -10.18 -18.84
CA SER A 239 -8.27 -10.75 -20.15
C SER A 239 -7.91 -9.66 -21.16
N ILE A 240 -6.83 -8.90 -20.91
CA ILE A 240 -6.43 -7.74 -21.73
C ILE A 240 -5.87 -8.19 -23.07
N GLU A 241 -4.94 -9.14 -23.06
CA GLU A 241 -4.26 -9.61 -24.27
C GLU A 241 -5.20 -10.44 -25.15
N PRO A 242 -5.08 -10.33 -26.49
CA PRO A 242 -6.00 -10.99 -27.42
C PRO A 242 -6.14 -12.50 -27.21
N GLN A 243 -5.04 -13.20 -26.87
CA GLN A 243 -5.06 -14.64 -26.63
C GLN A 243 -5.86 -15.00 -25.36
N PHE A 244 -5.76 -14.22 -24.28
CA PHE A 244 -6.51 -14.42 -23.07
C PHE A 244 -7.99 -14.11 -23.25
N TYR A 245 -8.28 -13.04 -24.01
CA TYR A 245 -9.67 -12.70 -24.37
C TYR A 245 -10.31 -13.75 -25.28
N SER A 246 -9.57 -14.29 -26.25
CA SER A 246 -10.05 -15.39 -27.10
C SER A 246 -10.42 -16.62 -26.26
N LEU A 247 -9.58 -16.99 -25.27
CA LEU A 247 -9.85 -18.10 -24.38
C LEU A 247 -11.06 -17.84 -23.45
N LEU A 248 -11.23 -16.59 -22.96
CA LEU A 248 -12.41 -16.18 -22.22
C LEU A 248 -13.68 -16.38 -23.05
N ARG A 249 -13.67 -15.95 -24.32
CA ARG A 249 -14.79 -16.14 -25.26
C ARG A 249 -15.11 -17.62 -25.46
N GLU A 250 -14.11 -18.44 -25.68
CA GLU A 250 -14.26 -19.90 -25.82
C GLU A 250 -14.94 -20.51 -24.59
N LYS A 251 -14.39 -20.27 -23.39
CA LYS A 251 -14.90 -20.89 -22.15
C LYS A 251 -16.27 -20.41 -21.74
N MET A 252 -16.64 -19.21 -22.12
CA MET A 252 -17.98 -18.65 -21.87
C MET A 252 -18.96 -18.86 -23.03
N ASN A 253 -18.54 -19.49 -24.14
CA ASN A 253 -19.32 -19.65 -25.38
C ASN A 253 -19.85 -18.29 -25.92
N LEU A 254 -18.97 -17.28 -25.98
CA LEU A 254 -19.28 -15.94 -26.50
C LEU A 254 -19.00 -15.92 -28.02
N SER A 255 -19.90 -16.45 -28.81
CA SER A 255 -19.74 -16.58 -30.26
C SER A 255 -20.25 -15.38 -31.07
N ASP A 256 -20.89 -14.41 -30.41
CA ASP A 256 -21.47 -13.26 -31.08
C ASP A 256 -20.38 -12.33 -31.63
N ASP A 257 -20.55 -11.84 -32.86
CA ASP A 257 -19.62 -10.94 -33.55
C ASP A 257 -19.38 -9.62 -32.78
N ILE A 258 -20.30 -9.25 -31.89
CA ILE A 258 -20.14 -8.08 -31.02
C ILE A 258 -18.88 -8.13 -30.15
N PHE A 259 -18.42 -9.33 -29.80
CA PHE A 259 -17.21 -9.55 -29.01
C PHE A 259 -15.89 -9.44 -29.82
N ASP A 260 -15.96 -9.34 -31.15
CA ASP A 260 -14.75 -9.20 -31.99
C ASP A 260 -14.07 -7.86 -31.79
N SER A 261 -14.79 -6.84 -31.36
CA SER A 261 -14.29 -5.48 -31.16
C SER A 261 -13.86 -5.24 -29.68
N GLN A 262 -12.98 -6.08 -29.15
CA GLN A 262 -12.51 -6.02 -27.75
C GLN A 262 -12.13 -4.60 -27.30
N MET A 263 -11.35 -3.87 -28.12
CA MET A 263 -10.78 -2.56 -27.75
C MET A 263 -11.66 -1.37 -28.13
N ASP A 264 -12.82 -1.58 -28.76
CA ASP A 264 -13.74 -0.50 -29.06
C ASP A 264 -14.48 -0.03 -27.80
N LYS A 265 -14.03 1.09 -27.26
CA LYS A 265 -14.61 1.70 -26.04
C LYS A 265 -16.11 1.97 -26.15
N LYS A 266 -16.65 2.18 -27.36
CA LYS A 266 -18.08 2.43 -27.56
C LYS A 266 -18.92 1.20 -27.28
N SER A 267 -18.36 0.02 -27.48
CA SER A 267 -19.01 -1.27 -27.26
C SER A 267 -18.91 -1.76 -25.82
N TRP A 268 -17.95 -1.26 -25.03
CA TRP A 268 -17.65 -1.81 -23.72
C TRP A 268 -18.84 -1.90 -22.77
N LYS A 269 -19.66 -0.86 -22.69
CA LYS A 269 -20.85 -0.86 -21.82
C LYS A 269 -21.83 -1.99 -22.17
N ASN A 270 -22.10 -2.18 -23.47
CA ASN A 270 -23.00 -3.23 -23.94
C ASN A 270 -22.40 -4.61 -23.71
N LEU A 271 -21.12 -4.80 -24.04
CA LEU A 271 -20.41 -6.07 -23.79
C LEU A 271 -20.33 -6.42 -22.32
N ARG A 272 -20.18 -5.42 -21.44
CA ARG A 272 -20.22 -5.62 -19.98
C ARG A 272 -21.59 -6.16 -19.53
N LEU A 273 -22.69 -5.60 -19.98
CA LEU A 273 -24.04 -6.09 -19.66
C LEU A 273 -24.25 -7.55 -20.11
N ASN A 274 -23.70 -7.90 -21.27
CA ASN A 274 -23.74 -9.29 -21.74
C ASN A 274 -22.94 -10.21 -20.82
N LEU A 275 -21.71 -9.82 -20.42
CA LEU A 275 -20.93 -10.62 -19.48
C LEU A 275 -21.57 -10.72 -18.09
N GLU A 276 -22.19 -9.64 -17.59
CA GLU A 276 -22.95 -9.66 -16.34
C GLU A 276 -24.08 -10.70 -16.38
N THR A 277 -24.79 -10.78 -17.50
CA THR A 277 -25.83 -11.79 -17.69
C THR A 277 -25.24 -13.20 -17.71
N ARG A 278 -24.14 -13.41 -18.42
CA ARG A 278 -23.45 -14.71 -18.51
C ARG A 278 -22.91 -15.18 -17.17
N PHE A 279 -22.24 -14.30 -16.41
CA PHE A 279 -21.70 -14.69 -15.11
C PHE A 279 -22.78 -15.09 -14.10
N ARG A 280 -23.99 -14.52 -14.20
CA ARG A 280 -25.15 -14.90 -13.37
C ARG A 280 -25.76 -16.25 -13.71
N GLU A 281 -25.37 -16.91 -14.80
CA GLU A 281 -25.87 -18.26 -15.14
C GLU A 281 -25.32 -19.34 -14.21
N LYS A 282 -24.14 -19.16 -13.63
CA LYS A 282 -23.46 -20.14 -12.80
C LYS A 282 -23.01 -19.53 -11.47
N SER A 283 -22.83 -20.38 -10.46
CA SER A 283 -22.21 -20.01 -9.21
C SER A 283 -20.71 -19.67 -9.40
N ARG A 284 -20.12 -18.97 -8.43
CA ARG A 284 -18.70 -18.69 -8.44
C ARG A 284 -17.85 -19.95 -8.55
N ASP A 285 -18.22 -20.98 -7.79
CA ASP A 285 -17.45 -22.22 -7.72
C ASP A 285 -17.53 -23.00 -9.04
N GLU A 286 -18.68 -23.00 -9.73
CA GLU A 286 -18.81 -23.56 -11.11
C GLU A 286 -17.96 -22.78 -12.12
N TRP A 287 -17.82 -21.45 -11.99
CA TRP A 287 -16.92 -20.67 -12.82
C TRP A 287 -15.45 -20.96 -12.51
N CYS A 288 -15.11 -21.20 -11.25
CA CYS A 288 -13.76 -21.64 -10.87
C CYS A 288 -13.39 -22.98 -11.53
N GLU A 289 -14.28 -23.96 -11.54
CA GLU A 289 -14.05 -25.24 -12.23
C GLU A 289 -13.77 -25.09 -13.73
N ILE A 290 -14.36 -24.08 -14.37
CA ILE A 290 -14.20 -23.80 -15.81
C ILE A 290 -12.93 -23.02 -16.12
N MET A 291 -12.54 -22.06 -15.26
CA MET A 291 -11.59 -21.00 -15.60
C MET A 291 -10.29 -21.00 -14.77
N GLU A 292 -10.30 -21.52 -13.53
CA GLU A 292 -9.08 -21.55 -12.72
C GLU A 292 -8.00 -22.41 -13.36
N GLY A 293 -6.76 -21.98 -13.25
CA GLY A 293 -5.61 -22.68 -13.85
C GLY A 293 -5.49 -22.54 -15.37
N THR A 294 -6.30 -21.68 -15.99
CA THR A 294 -6.21 -21.32 -17.41
C THR A 294 -5.61 -19.92 -17.62
N ASP A 295 -5.23 -19.60 -18.84
CA ASP A 295 -4.68 -18.28 -19.21
C ASP A 295 -5.77 -17.20 -19.45
N ILE A 296 -6.94 -17.29 -18.80
CA ILE A 296 -8.02 -16.31 -18.93
C ILE A 296 -7.74 -15.04 -18.10
N CYS A 297 -6.81 -15.07 -17.14
CA CYS A 297 -6.65 -14.05 -16.11
C CYS A 297 -7.91 -13.93 -15.23
N PHE A 298 -8.36 -15.06 -14.70
CA PHE A 298 -9.55 -15.22 -13.86
C PHE A 298 -9.16 -15.47 -12.40
N ALA A 299 -9.95 -14.91 -11.47
CA ALA A 299 -9.86 -15.27 -10.06
C ALA A 299 -11.21 -15.11 -9.34
N PRO A 300 -11.55 -15.96 -8.36
CA PRO A 300 -12.66 -15.71 -7.44
C PRO A 300 -12.32 -14.52 -6.52
N VAL A 301 -13.31 -13.67 -6.23
CA VAL A 301 -13.17 -12.66 -5.20
C VAL A 301 -13.47 -13.31 -3.85
N LEU A 302 -12.42 -13.45 -3.03
CA LEU A 302 -12.50 -14.12 -1.74
C LEU A 302 -12.70 -13.12 -0.60
N SER A 303 -13.45 -13.50 0.43
CA SER A 303 -13.49 -12.77 1.68
C SER A 303 -12.20 -13.00 2.48
N MET A 304 -11.86 -12.07 3.38
CA MET A 304 -10.71 -12.23 4.28
C MET A 304 -10.80 -13.51 5.12
N THR A 305 -12.00 -13.86 5.57
CA THR A 305 -12.24 -15.08 6.35
C THR A 305 -12.00 -16.34 5.51
N CYS A 306 -12.46 -16.34 4.26
CA CYS A 306 -12.22 -17.45 3.33
C CYS A 306 -10.72 -17.66 3.11
N LEU A 307 -9.97 -16.58 2.87
CA LEU A 307 -8.53 -16.65 2.67
C LEU A 307 -7.78 -17.22 3.89
N LEU A 308 -8.16 -16.85 5.10
CA LEU A 308 -7.50 -17.32 6.33
C LEU A 308 -7.73 -18.82 6.60
N TYR A 309 -8.88 -19.36 6.20
CA TYR A 309 -9.25 -20.74 6.53
C TYR A 309 -9.12 -21.74 5.38
N THR A 310 -9.07 -21.31 4.14
CA THR A 310 -9.19 -22.19 2.97
C THR A 310 -8.07 -22.08 1.96
N SER A 311 -7.29 -21.02 1.99
CA SER A 311 -6.21 -20.83 1.01
C SER A 311 -4.86 -20.67 1.71
N PRO A 312 -3.98 -21.65 1.58
CA PRO A 312 -2.55 -21.38 1.76
C PRO A 312 -2.14 -20.25 0.80
N SER A 313 -1.03 -19.58 1.09
CA SER A 313 -0.44 -18.61 0.17
C SER A 313 -0.42 -19.20 -1.27
N PRO A 314 -0.64 -18.41 -2.32
CA PRO A 314 -0.46 -18.88 -3.70
C PRO A 314 0.88 -19.59 -3.95
N ARG A 315 1.89 -19.31 -3.13
CA ARG A 315 3.20 -20.02 -3.14
C ARG A 315 3.14 -21.41 -2.50
N ASP A 316 2.16 -21.68 -1.65
CA ASP A 316 2.00 -22.95 -0.94
C ASP A 316 1.05 -23.91 -1.66
N SER A 317 0.26 -23.43 -2.63
CA SER A 317 -0.66 -24.23 -3.45
C SER A 317 0.03 -25.16 -4.46
N GLY A 318 1.33 -25.11 -4.56
CA GLY A 318 2.16 -25.97 -5.41
C GLY A 318 2.66 -27.25 -4.74
N LYS A 319 2.04 -27.73 -3.65
CA LYS A 319 2.39 -29.01 -3.02
C LYS A 319 1.34 -30.06 -3.24
#